data_66e82fd07bcf5de183e2a18009a479a0
#
_entry.id   66e82fd07bcf5de183e2a18009a479a0
#
_cell.length_a   1.000
_cell.length_b   1.000
_cell.length_c   1.000
_cell.angle_alpha   90.00
_cell.angle_beta   90.00
_cell.angle_gamma   90.00
#
_symmetry.space_group_name_H-M   'P 1'
#
loop_
_entity.id
_entity.type
_entity.pdbx_description
1 polymer ?
#
loop_
_entity_poly.entity_id
_entity_poly.type
_entity_poly.pdbx_seq_one_letter_code
_entity_poly.pdbx_strand_id
1 'polypeptide(L)'
;MTEHPKRVISRSNSQCILPALNGLLPEDHSSQIQDLVFVMGCWHAYAKLRLHTEDTLASFEQVTTDLGILLREFADYCSKFKTTELPKEQQARIRAAAKKGKSGSSTGGLKLKSFSLSTYKVHALGDYPRTIRERGTTDNYTTQWVGSQNES
;
A
#
# COMPACT_ATOMS: atom_id res chain seq x y z
N MET A 1 25.33 -17.82 11.65
CA MET A 1 23.87 -17.66 11.57
C MET A 1 23.59 -16.18 11.48
N THR A 2 23.32 -15.70 10.29
CA THR A 2 23.15 -14.25 10.02
C THR A 2 21.66 -13.93 10.09
N GLU A 3 21.25 -13.27 11.16
CA GLU A 3 19.89 -12.75 11.30
C GLU A 3 19.64 -11.64 10.27
N HIS A 4 18.61 -11.82 9.47
CA HIS A 4 18.17 -10.82 8.51
C HIS A 4 17.31 -9.74 9.21
N PRO A 5 17.69 -8.46 9.12
CA PRO A 5 16.90 -7.37 9.68
C PRO A 5 15.70 -7.06 8.78
N LYS A 6 14.64 -7.86 8.89
CA LYS A 6 13.40 -7.66 8.10
C LYS A 6 12.45 -6.58 8.65
N ARG A 7 12.74 -5.97 9.81
CA ARG A 7 11.80 -5.07 10.49
C ARG A 7 12.07 -3.57 10.38
N VAL A 8 13.25 -3.16 9.93
CA VAL A 8 13.64 -1.74 9.91
C VAL A 8 13.27 -1.04 8.60
N ILE A 9 13.05 -1.80 7.53
CA ILE A 9 12.90 -1.28 6.16
C ILE A 9 11.56 -0.52 5.94
N SER A 10 10.50 -0.85 6.69
CA SER A 10 9.16 -0.29 6.44
C SER A 10 8.98 1.18 6.89
N ARG A 11 9.66 1.63 7.94
CA ARG A 11 9.56 3.02 8.42
C ARG A 11 10.45 4.00 7.67
N SER A 12 11.61 3.55 7.23
CA SER A 12 12.58 4.39 6.51
C SER A 12 12.18 4.65 5.06
N ASN A 13 11.49 3.70 4.41
CA ASN A 13 11.19 3.80 2.98
C ASN A 13 10.19 4.92 2.66
N SER A 14 9.15 5.12 3.47
CA SER A 14 8.17 6.18 3.19
C SER A 14 8.72 7.59 3.40
N GLN A 15 9.70 7.78 4.28
CA GLN A 15 10.34 9.08 4.50
C GLN A 15 11.36 9.42 3.41
N CYS A 16 11.99 8.42 2.79
CA CYS A 16 13.00 8.60 1.74
C CYS A 16 12.40 8.64 0.33
N ILE A 17 11.15 8.23 0.16
CA ILE A 17 10.53 8.10 -1.16
C ILE A 17 10.29 9.47 -1.82
N LEU A 18 9.81 10.46 -1.07
CA LEU A 18 9.52 11.80 -1.60
C LEU A 18 10.75 12.49 -2.19
N PRO A 19 11.89 12.59 -1.44
CA PRO A 19 13.11 13.14 -2.03
C PRO A 19 13.63 12.33 -3.21
N ALA A 20 13.48 10.99 -3.17
CA ALA A 20 13.95 10.12 -4.24
C ALA A 20 13.12 10.23 -5.52
N LEU A 21 11.85 10.62 -5.43
CA LEU A 21 10.99 10.85 -6.60
C LEU A 21 11.24 12.19 -7.28
N ASN A 22 11.87 13.13 -6.58
CA ASN A 22 12.14 14.45 -7.13
C ASN A 22 13.09 14.36 -8.34
N GLY A 23 12.65 14.84 -9.48
CA GLY A 23 13.40 14.81 -10.73
C GLY A 23 13.43 13.48 -11.48
N LEU A 24 12.78 12.42 -10.96
CA LEU A 24 12.67 11.13 -11.66
C LEU A 24 11.50 11.08 -12.66
N LEU A 25 10.50 11.90 -12.45
CA LEU A 25 9.27 11.90 -13.24
C LEU A 25 9.16 13.21 -14.04
N PRO A 26 8.50 13.21 -15.20
CA PRO A 26 8.14 14.43 -15.89
C PRO A 26 7.36 15.38 -14.96
N GLU A 27 7.59 16.69 -15.09
CA GLU A 27 7.01 17.70 -14.17
C GLU A 27 5.48 17.62 -14.08
N ASP A 28 4.80 17.39 -15.21
CA ASP A 28 3.34 17.26 -15.29
C ASP A 28 2.75 16.15 -14.40
N HIS A 29 3.56 15.17 -14.02
CA HIS A 29 3.13 14.00 -13.26
C HIS A 29 3.78 13.90 -11.89
N SER A 30 4.87 14.64 -11.70
CA SER A 30 5.66 14.59 -10.48
C SER A 30 4.87 15.09 -9.28
N SER A 31 4.14 16.20 -9.42
CA SER A 31 3.33 16.77 -8.33
C SER A 31 2.23 15.82 -7.87
N GLN A 32 1.46 15.27 -8.80
CA GLN A 32 0.35 14.34 -8.47
C GLN A 32 0.82 13.10 -7.71
N ILE A 33 1.98 12.54 -8.12
CA ILE A 33 2.55 11.36 -7.44
C ILE A 33 3.13 11.75 -6.08
N GLN A 34 3.76 12.92 -5.97
CA GLN A 34 4.28 13.42 -4.70
C GLN A 34 3.16 13.69 -3.71
N ASP A 35 2.06 14.30 -4.14
CA ASP A 35 0.87 14.55 -3.31
C ASP A 35 0.26 13.23 -2.82
N LEU A 36 0.10 12.23 -3.69
CA LEU A 36 -0.39 10.92 -3.32
C LEU A 36 0.50 10.26 -2.26
N VAL A 37 1.82 10.27 -2.47
CA VAL A 37 2.79 9.66 -1.54
C VAL A 37 2.81 10.41 -0.21
N PHE A 38 2.72 11.74 -0.24
CA PHE A 38 2.66 12.56 0.96
C PHE A 38 1.39 12.27 1.78
N VAL A 39 0.21 12.32 1.15
CA VAL A 39 -1.07 12.05 1.82
C VAL A 39 -1.13 10.62 2.34
N MET A 40 -0.59 9.65 1.59
CA MET A 40 -0.46 8.28 2.07
C MET A 40 0.45 8.17 3.30
N GLY A 41 1.52 8.95 3.36
CA GLY A 41 2.40 9.06 4.54
C GLY A 41 1.66 9.64 5.74
N CYS A 42 0.88 10.71 5.55
CA CYS A 42 0.04 11.32 6.57
C CYS A 42 -1.02 10.33 7.08
N TRP A 43 -1.72 9.65 6.17
CA TRP A 43 -2.69 8.61 6.49
C TRP A 43 -2.06 7.52 7.36
N HIS A 44 -0.88 7.03 6.98
CA HIS A 44 -0.15 6.01 7.74
C HIS A 44 0.27 6.51 9.12
N ALA A 45 0.66 7.78 9.24
CA ALA A 45 1.01 8.39 10.52
C ALA A 45 -0.21 8.42 11.45
N TYR A 46 -1.38 8.89 10.97
CA TYR A 46 -2.61 8.85 11.74
C TYR A 46 -3.00 7.42 12.15
N ALA A 47 -2.94 6.46 11.22
CA ALA A 47 -3.27 5.06 11.52
C ALA A 47 -2.36 4.44 12.60
N LYS A 48 -1.19 5.01 12.87
CA LYS A 48 -0.22 4.55 13.87
C LYS A 48 -0.16 5.39 15.15
N LEU A 49 -1.00 6.41 15.27
CA LEU A 49 -1.11 7.16 16.52
C LEU A 49 -1.61 6.23 17.65
N ARG A 50 -0.95 6.34 18.79
CA ARG A 50 -1.30 5.58 20.00
C ARG A 50 -2.44 6.19 20.81
N LEU A 51 -2.73 7.45 20.56
CA LEU A 51 -3.81 8.20 21.19
C LEU A 51 -4.50 9.04 20.12
N HIS A 52 -5.82 8.94 20.07
CA HIS A 52 -6.67 9.77 19.24
C HIS A 52 -7.58 10.62 20.10
N THR A 53 -7.70 11.89 19.73
CA THR A 53 -8.77 12.80 20.15
C THR A 53 -9.81 12.87 19.04
N GLU A 54 -11.00 13.44 19.30
CA GLU A 54 -11.99 13.67 18.25
C GLU A 54 -11.45 14.56 17.12
N ASP A 55 -10.60 15.55 17.43
CA ASP A 55 -9.96 16.40 16.43
C ASP A 55 -9.00 15.61 15.54
N THR A 56 -8.21 14.71 16.12
CA THR A 56 -7.30 13.86 15.34
C THR A 56 -8.06 12.84 14.50
N LEU A 57 -9.20 12.34 14.97
CA LEU A 57 -10.07 11.45 14.20
C LEU A 57 -10.73 12.19 13.04
N ALA A 58 -11.24 13.42 13.26
CA ALA A 58 -11.79 14.26 12.21
C ALA A 58 -10.74 14.57 11.12
N SER A 59 -9.50 14.90 11.54
CA SER A 59 -8.38 15.09 10.61
C SER A 59 -8.04 13.80 9.86
N PHE A 60 -8.11 12.66 10.52
CA PHE A 60 -7.87 11.36 9.89
C PHE A 60 -8.96 10.98 8.87
N GLU A 61 -10.21 11.29 9.15
CA GLU A 61 -11.34 11.13 8.20
C GLU A 61 -11.10 11.98 6.94
N GLN A 62 -10.68 13.24 7.12
CA GLN A 62 -10.35 14.12 6.00
C GLN A 62 -9.21 13.57 5.16
N VAL A 63 -8.07 13.21 5.78
CA VAL A 63 -6.93 12.61 5.08
C VAL A 63 -7.30 11.31 4.37
N THR A 64 -8.23 10.52 4.94
CA THR A 64 -8.72 9.29 4.31
C THR A 64 -9.54 9.60 3.06
N THR A 65 -10.33 10.67 3.10
CA THR A 65 -11.10 11.14 1.94
C THR A 65 -10.18 11.64 0.83
N ASP A 66 -9.20 12.48 1.18
CA ASP A 66 -8.21 13.03 0.26
C ASP A 66 -7.38 11.91 -0.40
N LEU A 67 -6.94 10.92 0.39
CA LEU A 67 -6.26 9.74 -0.13
C LEU A 67 -7.12 8.98 -1.13
N GLY A 68 -8.42 8.83 -0.85
CA GLY A 68 -9.36 8.19 -1.77
C GLY A 68 -9.53 8.93 -3.09
N ILE A 69 -9.48 10.26 -3.08
CA ILE A 69 -9.52 11.10 -4.29
C ILE A 69 -8.24 10.89 -5.10
N LEU A 70 -7.09 11.08 -4.47
CA LEU A 70 -5.78 10.96 -5.13
C LEU A 70 -5.54 9.56 -5.70
N LEU A 71 -6.01 8.51 -5.03
CA LEU A 71 -5.92 7.14 -5.55
C LEU A 71 -6.75 6.94 -6.82
N ARG A 72 -7.94 7.55 -6.91
CA ARG A 72 -8.77 7.50 -8.14
C ARG A 72 -8.12 8.26 -9.28
N GLU A 73 -7.62 9.46 -9.03
CA GLU A 73 -6.88 10.24 -10.02
C GLU A 73 -5.64 9.50 -10.52
N PHE A 74 -4.91 8.85 -9.61
CA PHE A 74 -3.76 8.03 -9.96
C PHE A 74 -4.16 6.79 -10.78
N ALA A 75 -5.31 6.18 -10.49
CA ALA A 75 -5.82 5.05 -11.28
C ALA A 75 -6.16 5.49 -12.73
N ASP A 76 -6.81 6.64 -12.86
CA ASP A 76 -7.13 7.23 -14.17
C ASP A 76 -5.86 7.58 -14.94
N TYR A 77 -4.86 8.11 -14.25
CA TYR A 77 -3.54 8.35 -14.82
C TYR A 77 -2.88 7.06 -15.31
N CYS A 78 -2.83 6.02 -14.47
CA CYS A 78 -2.26 4.72 -14.81
C CYS A 78 -2.97 4.04 -15.99
N SER A 79 -4.27 4.30 -16.18
CA SER A 79 -5.05 3.72 -17.27
C SER A 79 -4.55 4.12 -18.67
N LYS A 80 -3.86 5.26 -18.75
CA LYS A 80 -3.26 5.76 -20.01
C LYS A 80 -2.04 4.97 -20.46
N PHE A 81 -1.47 4.14 -19.58
CA PHE A 81 -0.27 3.37 -19.86
C PHE A 81 -0.58 1.89 -20.02
N LYS A 82 -0.01 1.27 -21.07
CA LYS A 82 -0.07 -0.18 -21.24
C LYS A 82 1.09 -0.81 -20.48
N THR A 83 0.81 -1.25 -19.27
CA THR A 83 1.78 -1.97 -18.44
C THR A 83 1.57 -3.48 -18.53
N THR A 84 2.63 -4.25 -18.47
CA THR A 84 2.62 -5.72 -18.54
C THR A 84 3.25 -6.29 -17.29
N GLU A 85 2.97 -7.56 -17.02
CA GLU A 85 3.62 -8.31 -15.94
C GLU A 85 5.14 -8.39 -16.17
N LEU A 86 5.88 -8.39 -15.07
CA LEU A 86 7.33 -8.59 -15.10
C LEU A 86 7.68 -10.05 -15.46
N PRO A 87 8.87 -10.33 -16.05
CA PRO A 87 9.29 -11.68 -16.37
C PRO A 87 9.24 -12.65 -15.19
N LYS A 88 9.59 -12.19 -13.98
CA LYS A 88 9.51 -12.97 -12.74
C LYS A 88 8.06 -13.34 -12.37
N GLU A 89 7.12 -12.42 -12.58
CA GLU A 89 5.69 -12.66 -12.31
C GLU A 89 5.12 -13.67 -13.31
N GLN A 90 5.47 -13.54 -14.59
CA GLN A 90 5.10 -14.49 -15.63
C GLN A 90 5.57 -15.90 -15.28
N GLN A 91 6.85 -16.05 -14.90
CA GLN A 91 7.40 -17.33 -14.49
C GLN A 91 6.70 -17.91 -13.26
N ALA A 92 6.40 -17.07 -12.25
CA ALA A 92 5.68 -17.49 -11.06
C ALA A 92 4.26 -17.98 -11.41
N ARG A 93 3.57 -17.28 -12.32
CA ARG A 93 2.25 -17.67 -12.83
C ARG A 93 2.29 -19.02 -13.56
N ILE A 94 3.28 -19.22 -14.43
CA ILE A 94 3.46 -20.46 -15.18
C ILE A 94 3.71 -21.63 -14.20
N ARG A 95 4.60 -21.45 -13.22
CA ARG A 95 4.88 -22.45 -12.18
C ARG A 95 3.62 -22.80 -11.35
N ALA A 96 2.84 -21.78 -11.00
CA ALA A 96 1.60 -21.99 -10.24
C ALA A 96 0.53 -22.73 -11.05
N ALA A 97 0.43 -22.46 -12.34
CA ALA A 97 -0.48 -23.19 -13.24
C ALA A 97 -0.08 -24.65 -13.41
N ALA A 98 1.22 -24.92 -13.57
CA ALA A 98 1.76 -26.28 -13.67
C ALA A 98 1.48 -27.11 -12.41
N LYS A 99 1.61 -26.52 -11.20
CA LYS A 99 1.30 -27.18 -9.92
C LYS A 99 -0.19 -27.52 -9.76
N LYS A 100 -1.09 -26.77 -10.40
CA LYS A 100 -2.54 -27.00 -10.33
C LYS A 100 -3.07 -27.97 -11.39
N GLY A 101 -2.21 -28.62 -12.16
CA GLY A 101 -2.59 -29.62 -13.18
C GLY A 101 -3.46 -29.03 -14.31
N LYS A 102 -3.60 -27.72 -14.43
CA LYS A 102 -4.28 -27.06 -15.53
C LYS A 102 -3.38 -26.98 -16.74
N SER A 103 -3.21 -28.12 -17.40
CA SER A 103 -2.60 -28.20 -18.74
C SER A 103 -3.61 -27.73 -19.80
N GLY A 104 -4.05 -26.50 -19.71
CA GLY A 104 -5.01 -25.92 -20.64
C GLY A 104 -4.57 -24.53 -21.01
N SER A 105 -3.99 -24.40 -22.23
CA SER A 105 -3.95 -23.17 -23.02
C SER A 105 -3.71 -21.84 -22.28
N SER A 106 -2.75 -21.81 -21.37
CA SER A 106 -2.20 -20.54 -20.91
C SER A 106 -1.15 -20.11 -21.94
N THR A 107 -1.60 -19.39 -22.97
CA THR A 107 -0.74 -18.67 -23.89
C THR A 107 0.38 -18.02 -23.09
N GLY A 108 1.64 -18.42 -23.36
CA GLY A 108 2.82 -17.96 -22.62
C GLY A 108 3.14 -16.46 -22.77
N GLY A 109 2.17 -15.67 -23.27
CA GLY A 109 2.30 -14.23 -23.44
C GLY A 109 2.26 -13.43 -22.12
N LEU A 110 2.85 -12.25 -22.13
CA LEU A 110 2.79 -11.28 -21.04
C LEU A 110 1.35 -10.81 -20.84
N LYS A 111 0.87 -10.83 -19.60
CA LYS A 111 -0.45 -10.29 -19.26
C LYS A 111 -0.37 -8.80 -19.04
N LEU A 112 -1.38 -8.10 -19.54
CA LEU A 112 -1.58 -6.69 -19.21
C LEU A 112 -1.88 -6.57 -17.71
N LYS A 113 -1.29 -5.57 -17.09
CA LYS A 113 -1.53 -5.18 -15.69
C LYS A 113 -2.19 -3.82 -15.67
N SER A 114 -3.17 -3.65 -14.82
CA SER A 114 -3.77 -2.36 -14.54
C SER A 114 -3.71 -2.09 -13.05
N PHE A 115 -3.57 -0.83 -12.68
CA PHE A 115 -3.72 -0.43 -11.29
C PHE A 115 -5.19 -0.60 -10.89
N SER A 116 -5.45 -1.40 -9.88
CA SER A 116 -6.82 -1.74 -9.46
C SER A 116 -7.09 -1.24 -8.05
N LEU A 117 -8.15 -0.47 -7.91
CA LEU A 117 -8.68 -0.03 -6.62
C LEU A 117 -9.66 -1.03 -6.00
N SER A 118 -10.06 -2.08 -6.74
CA SER A 118 -11.01 -3.10 -6.30
C SER A 118 -10.41 -4.14 -5.36
N THR A 119 -9.39 -3.77 -4.60
CA THR A 119 -8.77 -4.66 -3.62
C THR A 119 -9.32 -4.40 -2.24
N TYR A 120 -9.51 -5.46 -1.44
CA TYR A 120 -9.93 -5.34 -0.04
C TYR A 120 -9.09 -4.33 0.75
N LYS A 121 -7.78 -4.28 0.50
CA LYS A 121 -6.87 -3.36 1.20
C LYS A 121 -7.23 -1.90 0.97
N VAL A 122 -7.62 -1.53 -0.25
CA VAL A 122 -8.02 -0.15 -0.57
C VAL A 122 -9.36 0.18 0.08
N HIS A 123 -10.32 -0.74 0.01
CA HIS A 123 -11.62 -0.53 0.67
C HIS A 123 -11.49 -0.41 2.19
N ALA A 124 -10.64 -1.23 2.79
CA ALA A 124 -10.41 -1.20 4.24
C ALA A 124 -9.81 0.12 4.75
N LEU A 125 -9.16 0.94 3.90
CA LEU A 125 -8.62 2.23 4.33
C LEU A 125 -9.70 3.15 4.91
N GLY A 126 -10.90 3.15 4.31
CA GLY A 126 -12.03 3.95 4.75
C GLY A 126 -12.61 3.55 6.11
N ASP A 127 -12.39 2.31 6.53
CA ASP A 127 -12.94 1.80 7.79
C ASP A 127 -12.08 2.15 9.02
N TYR A 128 -10.82 2.57 8.82
CA TYR A 128 -9.88 2.81 9.92
C TYR A 128 -10.34 3.86 10.92
N PRO A 129 -10.76 5.09 10.54
CA PRO A 129 -11.17 6.11 11.51
C PRO A 129 -12.34 5.62 12.37
N ARG A 130 -13.33 5.00 11.74
CA ARG A 130 -14.50 4.43 12.43
C ARG A 130 -14.09 3.30 13.38
N THR A 131 -13.25 2.38 12.93
CA THR A 131 -12.79 1.26 13.73
C THR A 131 -12.00 1.73 14.96
N ILE A 132 -11.17 2.76 14.80
CA ILE A 132 -10.43 3.35 15.93
C ILE A 132 -11.36 4.01 16.92
N ARG A 133 -12.41 4.71 16.46
CA ARG A 133 -13.43 5.32 17.35
C ARG A 133 -14.18 4.27 18.15
N GLU A 134 -14.51 3.13 17.54
CA GLU A 134 -15.30 2.07 18.16
C GLU A 134 -14.46 1.13 19.06
N ARG A 135 -13.22 0.85 18.69
CA ARG A 135 -12.40 -0.21 19.28
C ARG A 135 -11.07 0.25 19.87
N GLY A 136 -10.74 1.52 19.72
CA GLY A 136 -9.46 2.08 20.12
C GLY A 136 -8.38 1.92 19.03
N THR A 137 -7.16 2.33 19.37
CA THR A 137 -6.05 2.42 18.44
C THR A 137 -5.61 1.06 17.88
N THR A 138 -4.93 1.09 16.73
CA THR A 138 -4.51 -0.13 16.02
C THR A 138 -3.59 -1.04 16.84
N ASP A 139 -2.90 -0.50 17.85
CA ASP A 139 -2.06 -1.29 18.75
C ASP A 139 -2.86 -2.29 19.59
N ASN A 140 -4.17 -2.04 19.82
CA ASN A 140 -5.03 -2.92 20.62
C ASN A 140 -5.36 -4.26 19.92
N TYR A 141 -5.25 -4.32 18.59
CA TYR A 141 -5.61 -5.52 17.82
C TYR A 141 -4.52 -5.95 16.81
N THR A 142 -3.30 -5.41 16.96
CA THR A 142 -2.16 -5.87 16.15
C THR A 142 -1.45 -7.04 16.83
N THR A 143 -1.08 -8.04 16.05
CA THR A 143 -0.30 -9.19 16.51
C THR A 143 1.19 -8.89 16.76
N GLN A 144 1.64 -7.65 16.57
CA GLN A 144 3.05 -7.27 16.75
C GLN A 144 3.54 -7.41 18.20
N TRP A 145 2.65 -7.29 19.20
CA TRP A 145 3.00 -7.42 20.61
C TRP A 145 3.27 -8.86 21.05
N VAL A 146 2.60 -9.81 20.42
CA VAL A 146 2.73 -11.24 20.79
C VAL A 146 4.12 -11.79 20.41
N GLY A 147 4.77 -11.20 19.41
CA GLY A 147 6.11 -11.62 18.97
C GLY A 147 7.28 -11.14 19.85
N SER A 148 7.08 -10.14 20.71
CA SER A 148 8.17 -9.60 21.55
C SER A 148 8.23 -10.21 22.96
N GLN A 149 7.24 -10.97 23.39
CA GLN A 149 7.21 -11.61 24.71
C GLN A 149 7.79 -13.04 24.74
N ASN A 150 8.13 -13.61 23.58
CA ASN A 150 8.70 -14.96 23.49
C ASN A 150 10.24 -14.98 23.40
N GLU A 151 10.91 -13.86 23.65
CA GLU A 151 12.38 -13.77 23.69
C GLU A 151 12.87 -13.39 25.10
N SER A 152 12.48 -14.20 26.10
CA SER A 152 13.07 -14.12 27.46
C SER A 152 13.50 -15.50 27.92
#